data_f468feccc12632115c6ec704c2383fc0
#
_entry.id   f468feccc12632115c6ec704c2383fc0
#
_cell.length_a   1.000
_cell.length_b   1.000
_cell.length_c   1.000
_cell.angle_alpha   90.00
_cell.angle_beta   90.00
_cell.angle_gamma   90.00
#
_symmetry.space_group_name_H-M   'P 1'
#
loop_
_entity.id
_entity.type
_entity.pdbx_description
1 polymer ?
#
loop_
_entity_poly.entity_id
_entity_poly.type
_entity_poly.pdbx_seq_one_letter_code
_entity_poly.pdbx_strand_id
1 'polypeptide(L)'
;MKIVQSKNDVPIRLPKERWLHIIEEHDEMKDLQDQVLNTIANPEQILEGQQNAQIAVSQITNGKYIIAIYKELEGDGFIITAFLTRKVEYLNRRKRLWP
;
A
#
# COMPACT_ATOMS: atom_id res chain seq x y z
N MET A 1 3.13 3.13 -16.91
CA MET A 1 3.03 2.24 -15.73
C MET A 1 4.12 2.58 -14.74
N LYS A 2 3.78 2.65 -13.47
CA LYS A 2 4.75 2.88 -12.40
C LYS A 2 5.12 1.55 -11.75
N ILE A 3 6.38 1.44 -11.31
CA ILE A 3 6.89 0.24 -10.63
C ILE A 3 7.71 0.71 -9.44
N VAL A 4 7.57 0.02 -8.30
CA VAL A 4 8.35 0.30 -7.10
C VAL A 4 8.83 -1.03 -6.52
N GLN A 5 10.01 -1.03 -5.89
CA GLN A 5 10.55 -2.23 -5.23
C GLN A 5 10.00 -2.30 -3.81
N SER A 6 9.43 -3.45 -3.44
CA SER A 6 8.98 -3.68 -2.07
C SER A 6 10.18 -3.95 -1.15
N LYS A 7 9.93 -4.09 0.14
CA LYS A 7 10.98 -4.43 1.12
C LYS A 7 11.65 -5.76 0.81
N ASN A 8 10.95 -6.66 0.14
CA ASN A 8 11.50 -7.97 -0.25
C ASN A 8 12.14 -7.92 -1.64
N ASP A 9 12.37 -6.71 -2.17
CA ASP A 9 12.98 -6.49 -3.49
C ASP A 9 12.15 -7.05 -4.64
N VAL A 10 10.83 -7.12 -4.46
CA VAL A 10 9.91 -7.56 -5.51
C VAL A 10 9.39 -6.31 -6.24
N PRO A 11 9.45 -6.28 -7.58
CA PRO A 11 8.85 -5.15 -8.31
C PRO A 11 7.34 -5.20 -8.22
N ILE A 12 6.77 -4.09 -7.75
CA ILE A 12 5.32 -3.95 -7.55
C ILE A 12 4.80 -2.97 -8.58
N ARG A 13 3.90 -3.41 -9.44
CA ARG A 13 3.38 -2.63 -10.56
C ARG A 13 2.12 -1.85 -10.16
N LEU A 14 2.02 -0.64 -10.69
CA LEU A 14 0.82 0.18 -10.60
C LEU A 14 0.43 0.63 -12.00
N PRO A 15 -0.37 -0.18 -12.73
CA PRO A 15 -0.85 0.23 -14.04
C PRO A 15 -1.76 1.44 -13.93
N LYS A 16 -1.81 2.25 -14.99
CA LYS A 16 -2.63 3.45 -15.03
C LYS A 16 -4.11 3.16 -14.75
N GLU A 17 -4.63 2.08 -15.30
CA GLU A 17 -6.03 1.71 -15.09
C GLU A 17 -6.31 1.42 -13.61
N ARG A 18 -5.37 0.76 -12.95
CA ARG A 18 -5.52 0.47 -11.52
C ARG A 18 -5.51 1.76 -10.70
N TRP A 19 -4.61 2.68 -11.05
CA TRP A 19 -4.57 3.97 -10.35
C TRP A 19 -5.87 4.75 -10.53
N LEU A 20 -6.40 4.79 -11.76
CA LEU A 20 -7.68 5.47 -12.02
C LEU A 20 -8.80 4.84 -11.21
N HIS A 21 -8.81 3.51 -11.10
CA HIS A 21 -9.80 2.80 -10.30
C HIS A 21 -9.68 3.17 -8.81
N ILE A 22 -8.45 3.26 -8.31
CA ILE A 22 -8.20 3.63 -6.91
C ILE A 22 -8.75 5.03 -6.63
N ILE A 23 -8.45 6.02 -7.46
CA ILE A 23 -8.91 7.38 -7.21
C ILE A 23 -10.41 7.55 -7.46
N GLU A 24 -11.02 6.68 -8.24
CA GLU A 24 -12.46 6.66 -8.43
C GLU A 24 -13.15 6.24 -7.13
N GLU A 25 -12.60 5.26 -6.42
CA GLU A 25 -13.14 4.79 -5.15
C GLU A 25 -12.66 5.62 -3.96
N HIS A 26 -11.47 6.20 -4.07
CA HIS A 26 -10.82 6.95 -2.99
C HIS A 26 -10.26 8.25 -3.56
N ASP A 27 -11.16 9.20 -3.79
CA ASP A 27 -10.83 10.48 -4.43
C ASP A 27 -9.73 11.25 -3.70
N GLU A 28 -9.64 11.07 -2.39
CA GLU A 28 -8.60 11.71 -1.57
C GLU A 28 -7.18 11.31 -2.00
N MET A 29 -7.03 10.21 -2.76
CA MET A 29 -5.73 9.72 -3.19
C MET A 29 -5.22 10.38 -4.47
N LYS A 30 -6.02 11.22 -5.09
CA LYS A 30 -5.77 11.77 -6.42
C LYS A 30 -4.35 12.33 -6.59
N ASP A 31 -3.84 13.05 -5.61
CA ASP A 31 -2.52 13.69 -5.69
C ASP A 31 -1.46 12.94 -4.86
N LEU A 32 -1.73 11.70 -4.47
CA LEU A 32 -0.89 10.96 -3.54
C LEU A 32 -0.23 9.72 -4.16
N GLN A 33 -0.13 9.66 -5.49
CA GLN A 33 0.47 8.49 -6.14
C GLN A 33 1.90 8.22 -5.68
N ASP A 34 2.71 9.27 -5.59
CA ASP A 34 4.10 9.11 -5.17
C ASP A 34 4.19 8.62 -3.73
N GLN A 35 3.29 9.10 -2.87
CA GLN A 35 3.23 8.66 -1.48
C GLN A 35 2.80 7.20 -1.37
N VAL A 36 1.91 6.74 -2.23
CA VAL A 36 1.52 5.31 -2.28
C VAL A 36 2.73 4.46 -2.63
N LEU A 37 3.46 4.84 -3.68
CA LEU A 37 4.64 4.09 -4.11
C LEU A 37 5.71 4.10 -3.02
N ASN A 38 5.93 5.26 -2.39
CA ASN A 38 6.91 5.35 -1.31
C ASN A 38 6.50 4.53 -0.09
N THR A 39 5.20 4.42 0.18
CA THR A 39 4.72 3.61 1.30
C THR A 39 5.07 2.13 1.10
N ILE A 40 5.04 1.66 -0.13
CA ILE A 40 5.44 0.28 -0.43
C ILE A 40 6.95 0.11 -0.32
N ALA A 41 7.72 1.08 -0.83
CA ALA A 41 9.19 1.00 -0.81
C ALA A 41 9.74 1.19 0.60
N ASN A 42 9.16 2.09 1.39
CA ASN A 42 9.68 2.48 2.71
C ASN A 42 8.55 2.54 3.74
N PRO A 43 7.87 1.42 4.03
CA PRO A 43 6.76 1.42 4.99
C PRO A 43 7.28 1.55 6.41
N GLU A 44 6.42 2.05 7.31
CA GLU A 44 6.68 1.99 8.74
C GLU A 44 6.44 0.58 9.26
N GLN A 45 5.46 -0.10 8.68
CA GLN A 45 5.20 -1.50 8.97
C GLN A 45 4.47 -2.15 7.82
N ILE A 46 4.58 -3.47 7.75
CA ILE A 46 3.83 -4.28 6.81
C ILE A 46 3.02 -5.29 7.61
N LEU A 47 1.73 -5.37 7.33
CA LEU A 47 0.81 -6.28 8.01
C LEU A 47 0.30 -7.33 7.03
N GLU A 48 -0.13 -8.47 7.58
CA GLU A 48 -0.73 -9.53 6.78
C GLU A 48 -2.14 -9.13 6.36
N GLY A 49 -2.42 -9.20 5.08
CA GLY A 49 -3.75 -8.97 4.54
C GLY A 49 -4.47 -10.28 4.26
N GLN A 50 -5.59 -10.19 3.55
CA GLN A 50 -6.35 -11.36 3.14
C GLN A 50 -5.74 -11.97 1.89
N GLN A 51 -5.85 -13.29 1.74
CA GLN A 51 -5.43 -14.02 0.53
C GLN A 51 -3.99 -13.70 0.13
N ASN A 52 -3.09 -13.68 1.12
CA ASN A 52 -1.67 -13.43 0.94
C ASN A 52 -1.33 -12.01 0.48
N ALA A 53 -2.27 -11.06 0.57
CA ALA A 53 -1.96 -9.66 0.33
C ALA A 53 -1.14 -9.12 1.49
N GLN A 54 -0.39 -8.05 1.21
CA GLN A 54 0.37 -7.34 2.22
C GLN A 54 -0.18 -5.92 2.35
N ILE A 55 -0.15 -5.40 3.57
CA ILE A 55 -0.68 -4.08 3.87
C ILE A 55 0.48 -3.21 4.34
N ALA A 56 0.94 -2.30 3.49
CA ALA A 56 1.98 -1.33 3.85
C ALA A 56 1.32 -0.12 4.51
N VAL A 57 1.90 0.34 5.60
CA VAL A 57 1.36 1.43 6.41
C VAL A 57 2.42 2.49 6.63
N SER A 58 2.09 3.75 6.39
CA SER A 58 2.96 4.87 6.72
C SER A 58 2.12 6.05 7.20
N GLN A 59 2.63 6.76 8.20
CA GLN A 59 1.98 7.97 8.66
C GLN A 59 2.25 9.11 7.68
N ILE A 60 1.21 9.80 7.24
CA ILE A 60 1.36 10.92 6.32
C ILE A 60 1.31 12.26 7.05
N THR A 61 0.46 12.36 8.07
CA THR A 61 0.40 13.47 9.00
C THR A 61 0.02 12.91 10.36
N ASN A 62 0.05 13.75 11.38
CA ASN A 62 -0.26 13.32 12.74
C ASN A 62 -1.64 12.66 12.80
N GLY A 63 -1.68 11.40 13.17
CA GLY A 63 -2.91 10.62 13.31
C GLY A 63 -3.55 10.19 11.99
N LYS A 64 -2.89 10.42 10.86
CA LYS A 64 -3.44 10.06 9.55
C LYS A 64 -2.43 9.18 8.81
N TYR A 65 -2.91 8.05 8.31
CA TYR A 65 -2.06 7.04 7.70
C TYR A 65 -2.46 6.76 6.27
N ILE A 66 -1.46 6.47 5.45
CA ILE A 66 -1.67 5.97 4.11
C ILE A 66 -1.51 4.46 4.14
N ILE A 67 -2.44 3.77 3.52
CA ILE A 67 -2.48 2.32 3.45
C ILE A 67 -2.34 1.93 1.98
N ALA A 68 -1.39 1.06 1.69
CA ALA A 68 -1.23 0.52 0.34
C ALA A 68 -1.28 -1.00 0.43
N ILE A 69 -2.29 -1.59 -0.21
CA ILE A 69 -2.47 -3.03 -0.20
C ILE A 69 -1.96 -3.58 -1.52
N TYR A 70 -1.04 -4.52 -1.45
CA TYR A 70 -0.38 -5.08 -2.62
C TYR A 70 -0.14 -6.56 -2.44
N LYS A 71 0.22 -7.22 -3.52
CA LYS A 71 0.49 -8.64 -3.50
C LYS A 71 1.82 -8.91 -4.17
N GLU A 72 2.64 -9.73 -3.52
CA GLU A 72 3.89 -10.21 -4.09
C GLU A 72 3.66 -11.61 -4.63
N LEU A 73 4.03 -11.79 -5.89
CA LEU A 73 4.04 -13.09 -6.52
C LEU A 73 5.51 -13.48 -6.70
N GLU A 74 5.78 -14.61 -7.31
CA GLU A 74 7.15 -15.02 -7.54
C GLU A 74 7.85 -14.07 -8.51
N GLY A 75 8.71 -13.19 -7.95
CA GLY A 75 9.48 -12.23 -8.75
C GLY A 75 8.69 -11.07 -9.34
N ASP A 76 7.43 -10.88 -8.93
CA ASP A 76 6.56 -9.86 -9.50
C ASP A 76 5.48 -9.51 -8.47
N GLY A 77 4.74 -8.41 -8.70
CA GLY A 77 3.65 -8.05 -7.83
C GLY A 77 2.86 -6.88 -8.38
N PHE A 78 1.80 -6.52 -7.65
CA PHE A 78 0.91 -5.46 -8.11
C PHE A 78 0.17 -4.84 -6.92
N ILE A 79 -0.21 -3.58 -7.09
CA ILE A 79 -1.01 -2.85 -6.11
C ILE A 79 -2.47 -3.20 -6.32
N ILE A 80 -3.17 -3.52 -5.22
CA ILE A 80 -4.60 -3.82 -5.24
C ILE A 80 -5.39 -2.54 -5.01
N THR A 81 -5.08 -1.81 -3.94
CA THR A 81 -5.75 -0.55 -3.61
C THR A 81 -4.91 0.27 -2.65
N ALA A 82 -5.33 1.52 -2.43
CA ALA A 82 -4.69 2.41 -1.46
C ALA A 82 -5.73 3.40 -0.96
N PHE A 83 -5.59 3.84 0.29
CA PHE A 83 -6.51 4.82 0.89
C PHE A 83 -5.88 5.47 2.10
N LEU A 84 -6.52 6.54 2.59
CA LEU A 84 -6.14 7.21 3.83
C LEU A 84 -7.07 6.76 4.95
N THR A 85 -6.54 6.68 6.16
CA THR A 85 -7.36 6.34 7.32
C THR A 85 -6.78 6.97 8.58
N ARG A 86 -7.67 7.27 9.53
CA ARG A 86 -7.31 7.65 10.90
C ARG A 86 -7.56 6.50 11.87
N LYS A 87 -8.18 5.42 11.39
CA LYS A 87 -8.59 4.27 12.22
C LYS A 87 -7.61 3.13 12.01
N VAL A 88 -6.61 3.04 12.88
CA VAL A 88 -5.58 2.02 12.76
C VAL A 88 -5.74 0.87 13.75
N GLU A 89 -6.70 0.97 14.68
CA GLU A 89 -6.87 -0.06 15.70
C GLU A 89 -7.15 -1.43 15.10
N TYR A 90 -7.99 -1.48 14.06
CA TYR A 90 -8.29 -2.77 13.43
C TYR A 90 -7.08 -3.33 12.69
N LEU A 91 -6.16 -2.48 12.25
CA LEU A 91 -4.92 -2.93 11.61
C LEU A 91 -3.98 -3.56 12.63
N ASN A 92 -4.00 -3.08 13.87
CA ASN A 92 -3.13 -3.60 14.93
C ASN A 92 -3.50 -5.04 15.32
N ARG A 93 -4.65 -5.54 14.90
CA ARG A 93 -5.06 -6.92 15.13
C ARG A 93 -4.47 -7.88 14.12
N ARG A 94 -3.91 -7.36 13.03
CA ARG A 94 -3.33 -8.18 11.98
C ARG A 94 -1.90 -8.53 12.32
N LYS A 95 -1.45 -9.68 11.83
CA LYS A 95 -0.08 -10.12 12.05
C LYS A 95 0.89 -9.14 11.39
N ARG A 96 1.93 -8.75 12.13
CA ARG A 96 2.99 -7.91 11.58
C ARG A 96 3.97 -8.79 10.82
N LEU A 97 4.21 -8.44 9.55
CA LEU A 97 5.17 -9.13 8.71
C LEU A 97 6.52 -8.42 8.72
N TRP A 98 6.52 -7.10 8.94
CA TRP A 98 7.73 -6.28 8.96
C TRP A 98 7.45 -5.01 9.77
N PRO A 99 8.36 -4.49 10.59
CA PRO A 99 9.69 -5.04 10.92
C PRO A 99 9.64 -6.31 11.70
#